data_acf1f69a924b9f7ce3352694fa355d77
#
_entry.id   acf1f69a924b9f7ce3352694fa355d77
#
_cell.length_a   1.000
_cell.length_b   1.000
_cell.length_c   1.000
_cell.angle_alpha   90.00
_cell.angle_beta   90.00
_cell.angle_gamma   90.00
#
_symmetry.space_group_name_H-M   'P 1'
#
loop_
_entity.id
_entity.type
_entity.pdbx_description
1 polymer ?
#
loop_
_entity_poly.entity_id
_entity_poly.type
_entity_poly.pdbx_seq_one_letter_code
_entity_poly.pdbx_strand_id
1 'polypeptide(L)'
;TDPAEYADKICELFDYWMNDVDGNIEVRPFASYVSSYFTHHMRSCTKGNCMYHMASIYHDGKVYPCGRSYPEEYCLGNISEVKDIRNLFREKVYQQIVNKRCIRENECRRQCNIFSYCNAGCNNDCILSGDITKPNMFQCISHQIILKHIHKRVKEVIETKRTINNYMMRIIKRYS
;
A
#
# COMPACT_ATOMS: atom_id res chain seq x y z
N THR A 1 18.64 5.67 4.88
CA THR A 1 18.57 5.32 3.43
C THR A 1 17.80 6.40 2.72
N ASP A 2 18.35 6.88 1.62
CA ASP A 2 17.68 7.84 0.74
C ASP A 2 16.51 7.15 0.01
N PRO A 3 15.31 7.78 -0.09
CA PRO A 3 14.16 7.15 -0.73
C PRO A 3 14.33 6.96 -2.25
N ALA A 4 15.14 7.79 -2.91
CA ALA A 4 15.41 7.62 -4.34
C ALA A 4 16.37 6.46 -4.58
N GLU A 5 17.45 6.36 -3.80
CA GLU A 5 18.37 5.22 -3.83
C GLU A 5 17.66 3.89 -3.57
N TYR A 6 16.76 3.86 -2.57
CA TYR A 6 15.91 2.70 -2.32
C TYR A 6 15.04 2.37 -3.54
N ALA A 7 14.41 3.37 -4.13
CA ALA A 7 13.54 3.17 -5.28
C ALA A 7 14.30 2.64 -6.50
N ASP A 8 15.52 3.14 -6.74
CA ASP A 8 16.38 2.68 -7.84
C ASP A 8 16.73 1.19 -7.67
N LYS A 9 17.07 0.75 -6.46
CA LYS A 9 17.31 -0.67 -6.19
C LYS A 9 16.08 -1.55 -6.40
N ILE A 10 14.90 -1.06 -6.05
CA ILE A 10 13.64 -1.77 -6.33
C ILE A 10 13.35 -1.82 -7.83
N CYS A 11 13.67 -0.78 -8.59
CA CYS A 11 13.54 -0.76 -10.04
C CYS A 11 14.51 -1.75 -10.71
N GLU A 12 15.78 -1.81 -10.27
CA GLU A 12 16.76 -2.81 -10.74
C GLU A 12 16.25 -4.24 -10.47
N LEU A 13 15.75 -4.50 -9.26
CA LEU A 13 15.20 -5.81 -8.89
C LEU A 13 13.97 -6.17 -9.71
N PHE A 14 13.10 -5.19 -10.01
CA PHE A 14 11.97 -5.38 -10.89
C PHE A 14 12.42 -5.76 -12.30
N ASP A 15 13.40 -5.06 -12.86
CA ASP A 15 13.93 -5.34 -14.20
C ASP A 15 14.58 -6.73 -14.26
N TYR A 16 15.28 -7.16 -13.20
CA TYR A 16 15.80 -8.51 -13.08
C TYR A 16 14.66 -9.55 -13.11
N TRP A 17 13.65 -9.38 -12.24
CA TRP A 17 12.48 -10.28 -12.19
C TRP A 17 11.71 -10.31 -13.52
N MET A 18 11.52 -9.16 -14.16
CA MET A 18 10.82 -9.08 -15.45
C MET A 18 11.55 -9.82 -16.55
N ASN A 19 12.88 -9.84 -16.54
CA ASN A 19 13.71 -10.47 -17.57
C ASN A 19 13.98 -11.98 -17.33
N ASP A 20 13.61 -12.52 -16.20
CA ASP A 20 13.66 -13.96 -15.90
C ASP A 20 12.50 -14.67 -16.63
N VAL A 21 12.71 -14.98 -17.91
CA VAL A 21 11.67 -15.50 -18.83
C VAL A 21 11.10 -16.85 -18.41
N ASP A 22 11.90 -17.67 -17.73
CA ASP A 22 11.49 -18.97 -17.21
C ASP A 22 10.86 -18.87 -15.82
N GLY A 23 11.00 -17.72 -15.19
CA GLY A 23 10.51 -17.45 -13.86
C GLY A 23 8.98 -17.44 -13.78
N ASN A 24 8.45 -18.03 -12.71
CA ASN A 24 7.03 -18.11 -12.45
C ASN A 24 6.69 -17.79 -10.98
N ILE A 25 7.54 -17.01 -10.34
CA ILE A 25 7.39 -16.62 -8.93
C ILE A 25 6.65 -15.29 -8.85
N GLU A 26 5.61 -15.26 -8.01
CA GLU A 26 4.97 -14.01 -7.65
C GLU A 26 5.86 -13.20 -6.71
N VAL A 27 6.18 -11.99 -7.12
CA VAL A 27 6.72 -10.97 -6.23
C VAL A 27 5.61 -9.95 -6.00
N ARG A 28 4.92 -10.06 -4.87
CA ARG A 28 3.67 -9.30 -4.58
C ARG A 28 3.76 -7.81 -4.81
N PRO A 29 4.78 -7.08 -4.38
CA PRO A 29 4.89 -5.67 -4.71
C PRO A 29 4.87 -5.45 -6.22
N PHE A 30 5.62 -6.22 -7.00
CA PHE A 30 5.69 -6.07 -8.45
C PHE A 30 4.38 -6.41 -9.15
N ALA A 31 3.74 -7.54 -8.76
CA ALA A 31 2.44 -7.92 -9.30
C ALA A 31 1.39 -6.82 -9.10
N SER A 32 1.39 -6.16 -7.94
CA SER A 32 0.50 -5.05 -7.65
C SER A 32 0.79 -3.80 -8.50
N TYR A 33 2.06 -3.47 -8.71
CA TYR A 33 2.45 -2.37 -9.60
C TYR A 33 2.10 -2.65 -11.07
N VAL A 34 2.37 -3.86 -11.57
CA VAL A 34 2.02 -4.24 -12.95
C VAL A 34 0.51 -4.18 -13.18
N SER A 35 -0.29 -4.76 -12.28
CA SER A 35 -1.74 -4.72 -12.40
C SER A 35 -2.30 -3.30 -12.30
N SER A 36 -1.66 -2.41 -11.55
CA SER A 36 -2.10 -1.04 -11.39
C SER A 36 -2.00 -0.21 -12.68
N TYR A 37 -1.15 -0.60 -13.63
CA TYR A 37 -1.08 0.03 -14.95
C TYR A 37 -2.44 -0.01 -15.68
N PHE A 38 -3.15 -1.12 -15.53
CA PHE A 38 -4.46 -1.35 -16.18
C PHE A 38 -5.65 -0.88 -15.32
N THR A 39 -5.54 -1.08 -14.01
CA THR A 39 -6.66 -0.84 -13.09
C THR A 39 -6.66 0.54 -12.48
N HIS A 40 -5.58 1.32 -12.67
CA HIS A 40 -5.36 2.61 -12.00
C HIS A 40 -5.46 2.57 -10.48
N HIS A 41 -5.31 1.37 -9.90
CA HIS A 41 -5.41 1.12 -8.47
C HIS A 41 -4.43 0.05 -8.01
N MET A 42 -3.78 0.24 -6.87
CA MET A 42 -2.90 -0.78 -6.29
C MET A 42 -3.61 -1.62 -5.23
N ARG A 43 -3.59 -2.93 -5.44
CA ARG A 43 -4.09 -3.92 -4.46
C ARG A 43 -2.97 -4.31 -3.50
N SER A 44 -2.68 -3.44 -2.56
CA SER A 44 -1.68 -3.69 -1.53
C SER A 44 -2.18 -3.19 -0.19
N CYS A 45 -1.87 -3.92 0.87
CA CYS A 45 -2.18 -3.52 2.24
C CYS A 45 -1.70 -2.08 2.55
N THR A 46 -0.50 -1.72 2.09
CA THR A 46 0.09 -0.40 2.34
C THR A 46 -0.48 0.71 1.46
N LYS A 47 -1.35 0.39 0.51
CA LYS A 47 -1.94 1.31 -0.48
C LYS A 47 -3.47 1.30 -0.49
N GLY A 48 -4.07 0.66 0.49
CA GLY A 48 -5.52 0.53 0.59
C GLY A 48 -6.11 1.22 1.81
N ASN A 49 -7.43 1.22 1.86
CA ASN A 49 -8.22 1.72 2.99
C ASN A 49 -8.47 0.60 4.01
N CYS A 50 -7.44 -0.19 4.33
CA CYS A 50 -7.59 -1.39 5.16
C CYS A 50 -8.19 -1.10 6.54
N MET A 51 -7.96 0.07 7.11
CA MET A 51 -8.51 0.45 8.41
C MET A 51 -10.04 0.46 8.48
N TYR A 52 -10.72 0.58 7.35
CA TYR A 52 -12.19 0.53 7.29
C TYR A 52 -12.73 -0.90 7.22
N HIS A 53 -11.85 -1.89 7.05
CA HIS A 53 -12.23 -3.28 6.76
C HIS A 53 -11.47 -4.29 7.61
N MET A 54 -10.51 -3.84 8.43
CA MET A 54 -9.65 -4.72 9.21
C MET A 54 -9.48 -4.22 10.64
N ALA A 55 -9.46 -5.16 11.55
CA ALA A 55 -8.95 -4.99 12.89
C ALA A 55 -8.14 -6.24 13.27
N SER A 56 -7.21 -6.10 14.19
CA SER A 56 -6.45 -7.20 14.77
C SER A 56 -6.74 -7.32 16.24
N ILE A 57 -6.96 -8.55 16.70
CA ILE A 57 -7.13 -8.89 18.11
C ILE A 57 -5.80 -9.48 18.58
N TYR A 58 -5.23 -8.91 19.62
CA TYR A 58 -3.99 -9.40 20.21
C TYR A 58 -4.29 -10.47 21.25
N HIS A 59 -3.25 -11.18 21.71
CA HIS A 59 -3.35 -12.30 22.66
C HIS A 59 -3.95 -11.90 24.02
N ASP A 60 -3.88 -10.63 24.39
CA ASP A 60 -4.46 -10.06 25.61
C ASP A 60 -5.90 -9.55 25.40
N GLY A 61 -6.47 -9.77 24.22
CA GLY A 61 -7.82 -9.32 23.86
C GLY A 61 -7.91 -7.87 23.38
N LYS A 62 -6.82 -7.11 23.39
CA LYS A 62 -6.79 -5.75 22.86
C LYS A 62 -7.02 -5.75 21.35
N VAL A 63 -7.75 -4.75 20.87
CA VAL A 63 -8.11 -4.59 19.47
C VAL A 63 -7.45 -3.34 18.90
N TYR A 64 -6.79 -3.49 17.75
CA TYR A 64 -6.11 -2.42 17.04
C TYR A 64 -6.57 -2.36 15.57
N PRO A 65 -6.41 -1.21 14.88
CA PRO A 65 -6.82 -1.05 13.48
C PRO A 65 -6.06 -1.95 12.48
N CYS A 66 -4.96 -2.58 12.91
CA CYS A 66 -4.10 -3.39 12.05
C CYS A 66 -3.25 -4.36 12.87
N GLY A 67 -2.79 -5.47 12.27
CA GLY A 67 -1.89 -6.46 12.90
C GLY A 67 -0.43 -6.03 13.02
N ARG A 68 -0.06 -4.85 12.55
CA ARG A 68 1.27 -4.26 12.76
C ARG A 68 1.28 -3.55 14.12
N SER A 69 2.47 -3.44 14.74
CA SER A 69 2.60 -2.75 16.03
C SER A 69 2.05 -1.34 15.99
N TYR A 70 1.08 -1.08 16.84
CA TYR A 70 0.52 0.24 17.07
C TYR A 70 0.87 0.70 18.47
N PRO A 71 1.15 2.01 18.69
CA PRO A 71 1.22 2.58 20.02
C PRO A 71 -0.09 2.38 20.80
N GLU A 72 0.01 2.30 22.13
CA GLU A 72 -1.14 1.99 23.00
C GLU A 72 -2.31 2.97 22.83
N GLU A 73 -2.05 4.23 22.53
CA GLU A 73 -3.07 5.25 22.30
C GLU A 73 -3.97 4.98 21.09
N TYR A 74 -3.62 3.99 20.24
CA TYR A 74 -4.43 3.54 19.12
C TYR A 74 -5.24 2.26 19.42
N CYS A 75 -5.21 1.79 20.68
CA CYS A 75 -6.05 0.69 21.12
C CYS A 75 -7.52 1.08 21.06
N LEU A 76 -8.33 0.29 20.35
CA LEU A 76 -9.77 0.52 20.21
C LEU A 76 -10.56 0.04 21.44
N GLY A 77 -9.97 -0.79 22.29
CA GLY A 77 -10.56 -1.42 23.46
C GLY A 77 -10.24 -2.90 23.53
N ASN A 78 -10.91 -3.63 24.43
CA ASN A 78 -10.72 -5.06 24.62
C ASN A 78 -11.97 -5.83 24.21
N ILE A 79 -11.79 -6.93 23.46
CA ILE A 79 -12.91 -7.75 22.98
C ILE A 79 -13.71 -8.41 24.11
N SER A 80 -13.09 -8.65 25.27
CA SER A 80 -13.76 -9.19 26.45
C SER A 80 -14.72 -8.21 27.13
N GLU A 81 -14.60 -6.93 26.85
CA GLU A 81 -15.39 -5.85 27.46
C GLU A 81 -16.59 -5.45 26.60
N VAL A 82 -16.68 -5.94 25.38
CA VAL A 82 -17.74 -5.57 24.44
C VAL A 82 -18.61 -6.76 24.04
N LYS A 83 -19.92 -6.57 24.02
CA LYS A 83 -20.87 -7.58 23.52
C LYS A 83 -20.87 -7.69 21.99
N ASP A 84 -20.47 -6.63 21.31
CA ASP A 84 -20.44 -6.52 19.86
C ASP A 84 -19.20 -5.75 19.43
N ILE A 85 -18.31 -6.41 18.70
CA ILE A 85 -17.07 -5.83 18.22
C ILE A 85 -17.28 -4.54 17.40
N ARG A 86 -18.44 -4.40 16.75
CA ARG A 86 -18.78 -3.20 15.98
C ARG A 86 -18.81 -1.93 16.83
N ASN A 87 -19.03 -2.06 18.15
CA ASN A 87 -19.01 -0.92 19.05
C ASN A 87 -17.61 -0.29 19.15
N LEU A 88 -16.53 -1.08 19.04
CA LEU A 88 -15.16 -0.56 19.05
C LEU A 88 -14.88 0.43 17.90
N PHE A 89 -15.56 0.25 16.76
CA PHE A 89 -15.44 1.17 15.62
C PHE A 89 -16.29 2.45 15.76
N ARG A 90 -17.06 2.56 16.84
CA ARG A 90 -17.79 3.78 17.21
C ARG A 90 -17.07 4.57 18.31
N GLU A 91 -16.08 3.95 18.94
CA GLU A 91 -15.32 4.57 20.01
C GLU A 91 -14.53 5.81 19.54
N LYS A 92 -14.30 6.74 20.47
CA LYS A 92 -13.62 8.00 20.21
C LYS A 92 -12.25 7.81 19.55
N VAL A 93 -11.50 6.80 19.97
CA VAL A 93 -10.17 6.51 19.43
C VAL A 93 -10.25 6.18 17.93
N TYR A 94 -11.16 5.29 17.53
CA TYR A 94 -11.33 4.96 16.12
C TYR A 94 -11.73 6.18 15.30
N GLN A 95 -12.69 6.97 15.79
CA GLN A 95 -13.16 8.18 15.10
C GLN A 95 -12.03 9.21 14.94
N GLN A 96 -11.16 9.35 15.93
CA GLN A 96 -9.98 10.21 15.85
C GLN A 96 -9.00 9.72 14.76
N ILE A 97 -8.75 8.42 14.67
CA ILE A 97 -7.90 7.83 13.62
C ILE A 97 -8.50 8.11 12.23
N VAL A 98 -9.81 7.89 12.06
CA VAL A 98 -10.52 8.17 10.81
C VAL A 98 -10.39 9.65 10.43
N ASN A 99 -10.66 10.56 11.35
CA ASN A 99 -10.59 12.00 11.09
C ASN A 99 -9.17 12.45 10.69
N LYS A 100 -8.16 11.99 11.41
CA LYS A 100 -6.75 12.30 11.09
C LYS A 100 -6.37 11.75 9.72
N ARG A 101 -6.81 10.55 9.38
CA ARG A 101 -6.60 9.98 8.04
C ARG A 101 -7.30 10.81 6.97
N CYS A 102 -8.54 11.24 7.18
CA CYS A 102 -9.28 12.08 6.23
C CYS A 102 -8.55 13.40 5.92
N ILE A 103 -7.90 14.01 6.91
CA ILE A 103 -7.07 15.21 6.70
C ILE A 103 -5.97 14.90 5.68
N ARG A 104 -5.19 13.83 5.90
CA ARG A 104 -4.12 13.39 4.99
C ARG A 104 -4.65 13.04 3.59
N GLU A 105 -5.75 12.29 3.51
CA GLU A 105 -6.35 11.91 2.22
C GLU A 105 -6.77 13.13 1.40
N ASN A 106 -7.41 14.10 2.03
CA ASN A 106 -7.85 15.32 1.37
C ASN A 106 -6.67 16.16 0.84
N GLU A 107 -5.59 16.23 1.59
CA GLU A 107 -4.38 16.91 1.14
C GLU A 107 -3.70 16.16 -0.02
N CYS A 108 -3.48 14.86 0.12
CA CYS A 108 -2.90 14.03 -0.93
C CYS A 108 -3.74 14.06 -2.21
N ARG A 109 -5.06 14.00 -2.09
CA ARG A 109 -5.99 14.05 -3.25
C ARG A 109 -5.86 15.34 -4.05
N ARG A 110 -5.59 16.45 -3.38
CA ARG A 110 -5.45 17.76 -4.05
C ARG A 110 -4.10 17.98 -4.71
N GLN A 111 -3.04 17.35 -4.19
CA GLN A 111 -1.66 17.68 -4.55
C GLN A 111 -0.90 16.56 -5.28
N CYS A 112 -1.40 15.31 -5.22
CA CYS A 112 -0.63 14.15 -5.66
C CYS A 112 -1.26 13.49 -6.89
N ASN A 113 -0.50 13.42 -7.99
CA ASN A 113 -0.92 12.80 -9.25
C ASN A 113 -1.00 11.27 -9.20
N ILE A 114 -0.40 10.63 -8.18
CA ILE A 114 -0.48 9.18 -7.97
C ILE A 114 -1.45 8.79 -6.84
N PHE A 115 -2.30 9.71 -6.40
CA PHE A 115 -3.22 9.45 -5.30
C PHE A 115 -4.11 8.21 -5.53
N SER A 116 -4.64 8.03 -6.75
CA SER A 116 -5.47 6.87 -7.11
C SER A 116 -4.78 5.52 -6.88
N TYR A 117 -3.46 5.47 -7.03
CA TYR A 117 -2.65 4.28 -6.78
C TYR A 117 -2.27 4.11 -5.31
N CYS A 118 -2.04 5.22 -4.61
CA CYS A 118 -1.44 5.22 -3.28
C CYS A 118 -2.46 5.33 -2.14
N ASN A 119 -3.63 5.97 -2.36
CA ASN A 119 -4.66 6.23 -1.34
C ASN A 119 -4.10 6.86 -0.05
N ALA A 120 -3.18 7.81 -0.19
CA ALA A 120 -2.48 8.48 0.92
C ALA A 120 -1.65 7.55 1.83
N GLY A 121 -1.33 6.34 1.39
CA GLY A 121 -0.42 5.42 2.07
C GLY A 121 -0.99 4.75 3.33
N CYS A 122 -0.11 4.03 4.01
CA CYS A 122 -0.43 3.24 5.20
C CYS A 122 -0.51 4.12 6.45
N ASN A 123 -1.54 3.94 7.27
CA ASN A 123 -1.65 4.64 8.56
C ASN A 123 -0.50 4.32 9.50
N ASN A 124 -0.14 3.04 9.60
CA ASN A 124 0.95 2.63 10.48
C ASN A 124 2.30 3.26 10.09
N ASP A 125 2.61 3.32 8.78
CA ASP A 125 3.85 3.94 8.31
C ASP A 125 3.86 5.46 8.58
N CYS A 126 2.70 6.12 8.53
CA CYS A 126 2.56 7.54 8.88
C CYS A 126 2.68 7.77 10.39
N ILE A 127 2.10 6.90 11.22
CA ILE A 127 2.25 6.95 12.69
C ILE A 127 3.72 6.79 13.06
N LEU A 128 4.41 5.81 12.49
CA LEU A 128 5.83 5.57 12.75
C LEU A 128 6.74 6.71 12.26
N SER A 129 6.29 7.51 11.30
CA SER A 129 6.98 8.75 10.89
C SER A 129 6.60 9.98 11.70
N GLY A 130 5.79 9.81 12.75
CA GLY A 130 5.48 10.82 13.76
C GLY A 130 4.13 11.53 13.61
N ASP A 131 3.46 11.45 12.47
CA ASP A 131 2.19 12.16 12.26
C ASP A 131 1.26 11.45 11.27
N ILE A 132 0.17 10.88 11.77
CA ILE A 132 -0.84 10.21 10.95
C ILE A 132 -1.57 11.17 9.99
N THR A 133 -1.56 12.47 10.26
CA THR A 133 -2.21 13.48 9.40
C THR A 133 -1.38 13.82 8.17
N LYS A 134 -0.10 13.41 8.14
CA LYS A 134 0.84 13.68 7.05
C LYS A 134 1.24 12.39 6.32
N PRO A 135 1.53 12.45 5.03
CA PRO A 135 2.06 11.30 4.31
C PRO A 135 3.49 10.98 4.77
N ASN A 136 3.83 9.69 4.78
CA ASN A 136 5.22 9.28 4.96
C ASN A 136 6.03 9.64 3.71
N MET A 137 6.93 10.63 3.81
CA MET A 137 7.66 11.18 2.66
C MET A 137 8.61 10.17 2.01
N PHE A 138 9.23 9.27 2.79
CA PHE A 138 10.03 8.18 2.23
C PHE A 138 9.20 7.33 1.27
N GLN A 139 8.01 6.93 1.71
CA GLN A 139 7.08 6.15 0.88
C GLN A 139 6.56 6.95 -0.32
N CYS A 140 6.31 8.24 -0.16
CA CYS A 140 5.82 9.09 -1.24
C CYS A 140 6.83 9.19 -2.39
N ILE A 141 8.09 9.50 -2.08
CA ILE A 141 9.15 9.67 -3.07
C ILE A 141 9.45 8.33 -3.76
N SER A 142 9.71 7.29 -2.97
CA SER A 142 10.04 5.98 -3.53
C SER A 142 8.92 5.40 -4.40
N HIS A 143 7.67 5.58 -3.99
CA HIS A 143 6.51 5.11 -4.77
C HIS A 143 6.35 5.79 -6.11
N GLN A 144 6.55 7.10 -6.18
CA GLN A 144 6.44 7.84 -7.44
C GLN A 144 7.48 7.35 -8.46
N ILE A 145 8.71 7.11 -8.01
CA ILE A 145 9.81 6.61 -8.85
C ILE A 145 9.49 5.18 -9.33
N ILE A 146 9.18 4.27 -8.41
CA ILE A 146 8.90 2.87 -8.71
C ILE A 146 7.69 2.72 -9.64
N LEU A 147 6.59 3.43 -9.35
CA LEU A 147 5.38 3.38 -10.17
C LEU A 147 5.65 3.83 -11.60
N LYS A 148 6.34 4.97 -11.75
CA LYS A 148 6.71 5.51 -13.07
C LYS A 148 7.58 4.54 -13.86
N HIS A 149 8.60 3.95 -13.20
CA HIS A 149 9.49 2.98 -13.84
C HIS A 149 8.72 1.75 -14.30
N ILE A 150 7.98 1.10 -13.41
CA ILE A 150 7.26 -0.14 -13.73
C ILE A 150 6.20 0.10 -14.80
N HIS A 151 5.45 1.20 -14.75
CA HIS A 151 4.46 1.52 -15.77
C HIS A 151 5.09 1.75 -17.14
N LYS A 152 6.26 2.40 -17.19
CA LYS A 152 7.04 2.54 -18.43
C LYS A 152 7.43 1.17 -18.99
N ARG A 153 7.93 0.25 -18.14
CA ARG A 153 8.33 -1.10 -18.56
C ARG A 153 7.14 -1.94 -19.04
N VAL A 154 5.99 -1.85 -18.35
CA VAL A 154 4.75 -2.53 -18.81
C VAL A 154 4.33 -2.04 -20.20
N LYS A 155 4.34 -0.72 -20.42
CA LYS A 155 4.04 -0.12 -21.72
C LYS A 155 4.98 -0.63 -22.81
N GLU A 156 6.30 -0.61 -22.56
CA GLU A 156 7.31 -1.14 -23.51
C GLU A 156 7.06 -2.60 -23.87
N VAL A 157 6.72 -3.45 -22.91
CA VAL A 157 6.41 -4.86 -23.14
C VAL A 157 5.19 -5.02 -24.06
N ILE A 158 4.13 -4.25 -23.83
CA ILE A 158 2.91 -4.28 -24.64
C ILE A 158 3.22 -3.86 -26.09
N GLU A 159 3.97 -2.79 -26.28
CA GLU A 159 4.31 -2.22 -27.59
C GLU A 159 5.25 -3.14 -28.39
N THR A 160 6.25 -3.73 -27.73
CA THR A 160 7.28 -4.54 -28.40
C THR A 160 6.95 -6.03 -28.46
N LYS A 161 5.95 -6.49 -27.71
CA LYS A 161 5.57 -7.92 -27.58
C LYS A 161 6.74 -8.82 -27.19
N ARG A 162 7.72 -8.29 -26.45
CA ARG A 162 8.92 -9.06 -26.05
C ARG A 162 8.56 -10.15 -25.04
N THR A 163 9.37 -11.20 -25.02
CA THR A 163 9.27 -12.26 -24.01
C THR A 163 9.76 -11.73 -22.65
N ILE A 164 9.02 -12.03 -21.61
CA ILE A 164 9.26 -11.62 -20.23
C ILE A 164 8.87 -12.73 -19.26
N ASN A 165 9.08 -12.50 -17.96
CA ASN A 165 8.66 -13.39 -16.89
C ASN A 165 7.23 -13.91 -17.07
N ASN A 166 7.04 -15.23 -16.94
CA ASN A 166 5.75 -15.89 -17.16
C ASN A 166 4.64 -15.40 -16.23
N TYR A 167 4.98 -15.07 -14.98
CA TYR A 167 4.00 -14.54 -14.04
C TYR A 167 3.52 -13.14 -14.46
N MET A 168 4.45 -12.26 -14.82
CA MET A 168 4.12 -10.91 -15.32
C MET A 168 3.29 -10.99 -16.61
N MET A 169 3.63 -11.88 -17.54
CA MET A 169 2.87 -12.08 -18.77
C MET A 169 1.41 -12.50 -18.51
N ARG A 170 1.17 -13.34 -17.51
CA ARG A 170 -0.20 -13.71 -17.10
C ARG A 170 -1.00 -12.51 -16.58
N ILE A 171 -0.36 -11.62 -15.82
CA ILE A 171 -1.03 -10.40 -15.37
C ILE A 171 -1.40 -9.54 -16.58
N ILE A 172 -0.47 -9.28 -17.48
CA ILE A 172 -0.72 -8.48 -18.69
C ILE A 172 -1.87 -9.07 -19.49
N LYS A 173 -1.84 -10.38 -19.80
CA LYS A 173 -2.90 -11.07 -20.57
C LYS A 173 -4.27 -11.06 -19.90
N ARG A 174 -4.31 -10.92 -18.57
CA ARG A 174 -5.58 -10.85 -17.83
C ARG A 174 -6.29 -9.51 -18.02
N TYR A 175 -5.55 -8.44 -18.28
CA TYR A 175 -6.07 -7.08 -18.29
C TYR A 175 -6.00 -6.41 -19.69
N SER A 176 -5.26 -6.99 -20.64
CA SER A 176 -5.21 -6.56 -22.05
C SER A 176 -6.20 -7.35 -22.91
#